data_8a69bdb4574afcd7bd7ab12f384be55a
#
_entry.id   8a69bdb4574afcd7bd7ab12f384be55a
#
_cell.length_a   1.000
_cell.length_b   1.000
_cell.length_c   1.000
_cell.angle_alpha   90.00
_cell.angle_beta   90.00
_cell.angle_gamma   90.00
#
_symmetry.space_group_name_H-M   'P 1'
#
loop_
_entity.id
_entity.type
_entity.pdbx_description
1 polymer ?
#
loop_
_entity_poly.entity_id
_entity_poly.type
_entity_poly.pdbx_seq_one_letter_code
_entity_poly.pdbx_strand_id
1 'polypeptide(L)'
;VTLKNVRSLTVQGMKFPGAPYSLKMACGENPKGYCGSLNQLPSTRMVNMAGYRAAWIEATEYKRGWDNYVAAASAGEDIDPPGRDLRLETLVGVLEGDIRIHNHCYMVDEMAQMIDMSKEFGYEIAAFHHAVEGYKAAPMLAEANICAVMWADWWGFKQEAFDMVRENLALVDYMQACAVIHSDDPIHVQRLNQEVAKAMSAGNRMGLEISPGRAIRWATLNAAKSLGLDDQIGSLAPGKNADIVLWSQHPLSVYSLAQQVWIDGHLRFDRGDASVQPTSDFNLGIITPG
;
A
#
# COMPACT_ATOMS: atom_id res chain seq x y z
N VAL A 1 -3.84 -7.87 3.80
CA VAL A 1 -2.88 -8.95 4.10
C VAL A 1 -1.88 -9.06 2.95
N THR A 2 -0.58 -9.01 3.26
CA THR A 2 0.48 -9.26 2.28
C THR A 2 0.62 -10.75 2.08
N LEU A 3 0.53 -11.21 0.84
CA LEU A 3 0.54 -12.62 0.48
C LEU A 3 1.86 -13.01 -0.19
N LYS A 4 2.24 -14.26 -0.01
CA LYS A 4 3.38 -14.91 -0.64
C LYS A 4 2.90 -15.93 -1.66
N ASN A 5 3.66 -16.10 -2.75
CA ASN A 5 3.34 -17.13 -3.75
C ASN A 5 3.68 -18.53 -3.22
N VAL A 6 2.74 -19.11 -2.50
CA VAL A 6 2.81 -20.48 -1.96
C VAL A 6 1.52 -21.22 -2.24
N ARG A 7 1.59 -22.57 -2.33
CA ARG A 7 0.39 -23.41 -2.47
C ARG A 7 -0.29 -23.53 -1.11
N SER A 8 -1.44 -22.89 -0.96
CA SER A 8 -2.32 -23.01 0.21
C SER A 8 -3.77 -22.80 -0.20
N LEU A 9 -4.69 -23.40 0.54
CA LEU A 9 -6.14 -23.20 0.40
C LEU A 9 -6.67 -22.14 1.37
N THR A 10 -5.81 -21.58 2.24
CA THR A 10 -6.22 -20.58 3.23
C THR A 10 -5.38 -19.31 3.12
N VAL A 11 -5.98 -18.17 3.39
CA VAL A 11 -5.28 -16.87 3.43
C VAL A 11 -4.15 -16.89 4.47
N GLN A 12 -4.36 -17.54 5.61
CA GLN A 12 -3.33 -17.64 6.64
C GLN A 12 -2.10 -18.43 6.16
N GLY A 13 -2.31 -19.50 5.40
CA GLY A 13 -1.21 -20.27 4.79
C GLY A 13 -0.49 -19.51 3.67
N MET A 14 -1.15 -18.51 3.06
CA MET A 14 -0.57 -17.65 2.02
C MET A 14 0.04 -16.36 2.60
N LYS A 15 -0.25 -16.00 3.85
CA LYS A 15 0.27 -14.78 4.46
C LYS A 15 1.79 -14.75 4.40
N PHE A 16 2.36 -13.62 4.03
CA PHE A 16 3.81 -13.42 4.07
C PHE A 16 4.29 -13.52 5.55
N PRO A 17 5.28 -14.37 5.87
CA PRO A 17 5.78 -14.53 7.23
C PRO A 17 6.26 -13.20 7.83
N GLY A 18 5.80 -12.89 9.04
CA GLY A 18 6.15 -11.64 9.73
C GLY A 18 5.48 -10.37 9.20
N ALA A 19 4.73 -10.44 8.08
CA ALA A 19 4.05 -9.26 7.57
C ALA A 19 2.98 -8.76 8.54
N PRO A 20 2.95 -7.44 8.84
CA PRO A 20 1.88 -6.86 9.65
C PRO A 20 0.53 -6.97 8.93
N TYR A 21 -0.55 -6.95 9.68
CA TYR A 21 -1.87 -6.74 9.10
C TYR A 21 -2.03 -5.29 8.64
N SER A 22 -2.98 -5.07 7.73
CA SER A 22 -3.29 -3.73 7.26
C SER A 22 -4.79 -3.52 7.20
N LEU A 23 -5.22 -2.33 7.60
CA LEU A 23 -6.59 -1.85 7.46
C LEU A 23 -6.64 -0.86 6.28
N LYS A 24 -7.54 -1.09 5.33
CA LYS A 24 -7.81 -0.16 4.24
C LYS A 24 -8.86 0.85 4.67
N MET A 25 -8.52 2.13 4.57
CA MET A 25 -9.44 3.26 4.73
C MET A 25 -9.62 3.99 3.40
N ALA A 26 -10.61 4.88 3.29
CA ALA A 26 -10.84 5.66 2.09
C ALA A 26 -11.37 7.07 2.37
N CYS A 27 -10.78 8.06 1.70
CA CYS A 27 -11.27 9.44 1.62
C CYS A 27 -12.01 9.69 0.30
N GLY A 28 -12.65 10.85 0.19
CA GLY A 28 -13.05 11.44 -1.07
C GLY A 28 -14.32 10.89 -1.70
N GLU A 29 -14.29 10.85 -3.03
CA GLU A 29 -15.47 10.54 -3.83
C GLU A 29 -15.91 9.09 -3.70
N ASN A 30 -15.00 8.14 -3.53
CA ASN A 30 -15.33 6.72 -3.52
C ASN A 30 -16.27 6.35 -2.36
N PRO A 31 -15.92 6.59 -1.06
CA PRO A 31 -16.85 6.29 0.02
C PRO A 31 -18.12 7.15 -0.05
N LYS A 32 -17.97 8.45 -0.33
CA LYS A 32 -19.10 9.37 -0.47
C LYS A 32 -20.09 8.95 -1.57
N GLY A 33 -19.58 8.64 -2.75
CA GLY A 33 -20.41 8.28 -3.90
C GLY A 33 -21.08 6.92 -3.72
N TYR A 34 -20.33 5.92 -3.28
CA TYR A 34 -20.87 4.57 -3.05
C TYR A 34 -21.96 4.57 -1.97
N CYS A 35 -21.65 5.05 -0.78
CA CYS A 35 -22.63 5.09 0.32
C CYS A 35 -23.81 6.01 0.00
N GLY A 36 -23.55 7.18 -0.60
CA GLY A 36 -24.60 8.11 -1.01
C GLY A 36 -25.58 7.52 -2.03
N SER A 37 -25.10 6.71 -2.98
CA SER A 37 -25.97 6.01 -3.94
C SER A 37 -26.90 4.99 -3.29
N LEU A 38 -26.53 4.49 -2.10
CA LEU A 38 -27.33 3.57 -1.28
C LEU A 38 -28.15 4.29 -0.19
N ASN A 39 -28.21 5.63 -0.20
CA ASN A 39 -28.79 6.45 0.87
C ASN A 39 -28.19 6.13 2.27
N GLN A 40 -26.89 5.83 2.31
CA GLN A 40 -26.15 5.54 3.53
C GLN A 40 -25.04 6.58 3.77
N LEU A 41 -24.51 6.62 4.99
CA LEU A 41 -23.38 7.45 5.34
C LEU A 41 -22.05 6.68 5.13
N PRO A 42 -20.96 7.38 4.73
CA PRO A 42 -20.86 8.81 4.46
C PRO A 42 -21.43 9.20 3.07
N SER A 43 -22.19 10.30 3.01
CA SER A 43 -22.66 10.90 1.76
C SER A 43 -21.97 12.23 1.42
N THR A 44 -21.10 12.71 2.32
CA THR A 44 -20.27 13.90 2.14
C THR A 44 -18.88 13.66 2.70
N ARG A 45 -17.88 14.47 2.30
CA ARG A 45 -16.53 14.41 2.86
C ARG A 45 -16.52 14.73 4.37
N MET A 46 -17.29 15.72 4.80
CA MET A 46 -17.41 16.06 6.24
C MET A 46 -17.94 14.89 7.07
N VAL A 47 -18.96 14.19 6.58
CA VAL A 47 -19.52 13.02 7.29
C VAL A 47 -18.52 11.86 7.29
N ASN A 48 -17.69 11.71 6.26
CA ASN A 48 -16.62 10.72 6.25
C ASN A 48 -15.62 10.96 7.39
N MET A 49 -15.15 12.22 7.53
CA MET A 49 -14.22 12.58 8.63
C MET A 49 -14.86 12.46 10.01
N ALA A 50 -16.14 12.84 10.16
CA ALA A 50 -16.88 12.68 11.40
C ALA A 50 -17.05 11.20 11.77
N GLY A 51 -17.34 10.35 10.79
CA GLY A 51 -17.48 8.90 10.98
C GLY A 51 -16.17 8.24 11.44
N TYR A 52 -15.04 8.66 10.89
CA TYR A 52 -13.74 8.18 11.35
C TYR A 52 -13.46 8.58 12.80
N ARG A 53 -13.69 9.85 13.17
CA ARG A 53 -13.52 10.26 14.57
C ARG A 53 -14.41 9.50 15.53
N ALA A 54 -15.68 9.29 15.16
CA ALA A 54 -16.60 8.50 15.97
C ALA A 54 -16.07 7.06 16.19
N ALA A 55 -15.58 6.42 15.13
CA ALA A 55 -15.02 5.07 15.21
C ALA A 55 -13.75 5.02 16.09
N TRP A 56 -12.87 6.02 16.00
CA TRP A 56 -11.68 6.09 16.85
C TRP A 56 -12.02 6.37 18.34
N ILE A 57 -13.04 7.20 18.61
CA ILE A 57 -13.53 7.41 19.98
C ILE A 57 -14.04 6.09 20.54
N GLU A 58 -14.91 5.36 19.82
CA GLU A 58 -15.42 4.05 20.24
C GLU A 58 -14.28 3.04 20.49
N ALA A 59 -13.28 2.99 19.59
CA ALA A 59 -12.13 2.10 19.74
C ALA A 59 -11.29 2.44 20.98
N THR A 60 -11.07 3.72 21.23
CA THR A 60 -10.32 4.18 22.42
C THR A 60 -11.06 3.81 23.72
N GLU A 61 -12.39 3.96 23.75
CA GLU A 61 -13.20 3.56 24.90
C GLU A 61 -13.21 2.05 25.12
N TYR A 62 -13.33 1.30 24.01
CA TYR A 62 -13.25 -0.16 24.05
C TYR A 62 -11.90 -0.65 24.59
N LYS A 63 -10.80 -0.10 24.10
CA LYS A 63 -9.44 -0.40 24.58
C LYS A 63 -9.33 -0.12 26.09
N ARG A 64 -9.77 1.06 26.51
CA ARG A 64 -9.74 1.43 27.95
C ARG A 64 -10.52 0.44 28.82
N GLY A 65 -11.67 -0.05 28.34
CA GLY A 65 -12.46 -1.07 29.02
C GLY A 65 -11.66 -2.37 29.24
N TRP A 66 -10.97 -2.84 28.21
CA TRP A 66 -10.12 -4.02 28.28
C TRP A 66 -8.87 -3.80 29.15
N ASP A 67 -8.20 -2.63 29.05
CA ASP A 67 -7.05 -2.29 29.89
C ASP A 67 -7.43 -2.30 31.40
N ASN A 68 -8.59 -1.72 31.72
CA ASN A 68 -9.12 -1.73 33.09
C ASN A 68 -9.44 -3.14 33.62
N TYR A 69 -10.06 -3.98 32.76
CA TYR A 69 -10.31 -5.38 33.07
C TYR A 69 -9.01 -6.13 33.35
N VAL A 70 -8.02 -6.02 32.49
CA VAL A 70 -6.72 -6.69 32.65
C VAL A 70 -6.03 -6.24 33.95
N ALA A 71 -6.07 -4.95 34.26
CA ALA A 71 -5.49 -4.40 35.48
C ALA A 71 -6.19 -4.96 36.75
N ALA A 72 -7.52 -4.95 36.81
CA ALA A 72 -8.30 -5.43 37.93
C ALA A 72 -8.19 -6.96 38.11
N ALA A 73 -8.27 -7.73 37.02
CA ALA A 73 -8.07 -9.18 37.07
C ALA A 73 -6.65 -9.55 37.54
N SER A 74 -5.63 -8.77 37.13
CA SER A 74 -4.25 -8.95 37.60
C SER A 74 -4.07 -8.60 39.08
N ALA A 75 -4.93 -7.74 39.62
CA ALA A 75 -5.01 -7.43 41.06
C ALA A 75 -5.80 -8.48 41.87
N GLY A 76 -6.38 -9.50 41.22
CA GLY A 76 -7.14 -10.56 41.84
C GLY A 76 -8.62 -10.21 42.09
N GLU A 77 -9.14 -9.17 41.43
CA GLU A 77 -10.55 -8.82 41.50
C GLU A 77 -11.39 -9.80 40.65
N ASP A 78 -12.54 -10.20 41.18
CA ASP A 78 -13.50 -11.08 40.51
C ASP A 78 -14.45 -10.22 39.65
N ILE A 79 -14.06 -9.97 38.40
CA ILE A 79 -14.81 -9.15 37.46
C ILE A 79 -14.98 -9.87 36.13
N ASP A 80 -16.11 -9.62 35.47
CA ASP A 80 -16.38 -10.18 34.15
C ASP A 80 -15.59 -9.42 33.04
N PRO A 81 -15.09 -10.12 32.02
CA PRO A 81 -14.46 -9.48 30.88
C PRO A 81 -15.46 -8.64 30.07
N PRO A 82 -15.03 -7.54 29.46
CA PRO A 82 -15.85 -6.79 28.48
C PRO A 82 -16.33 -7.66 27.33
N GLY A 83 -17.52 -7.36 26.79
CA GLY A 83 -18.00 -8.03 25.59
C GLY A 83 -17.09 -7.79 24.40
N ARG A 84 -16.85 -8.83 23.59
CA ARG A 84 -16.02 -8.72 22.38
C ARG A 84 -16.75 -8.04 21.24
N ASP A 85 -16.07 -7.13 20.53
CA ASP A 85 -16.47 -6.51 19.28
C ASP A 85 -15.31 -6.58 18.27
N LEU A 86 -15.43 -7.45 17.26
CA LEU A 86 -14.36 -7.68 16.27
C LEU A 86 -14.03 -6.43 15.42
N ARG A 87 -14.98 -5.52 15.24
CA ARG A 87 -14.74 -4.24 14.56
C ARG A 87 -13.84 -3.37 15.42
N LEU A 88 -14.17 -3.22 16.70
CA LEU A 88 -13.38 -2.42 17.63
C LEU A 88 -12.02 -3.06 17.93
N GLU A 89 -11.94 -4.39 18.03
CA GLU A 89 -10.66 -5.11 18.16
C GLU A 89 -9.71 -4.80 17.00
N THR A 90 -10.23 -4.72 15.77
CA THR A 90 -9.44 -4.33 14.59
C THR A 90 -8.91 -2.90 14.70
N LEU A 91 -9.75 -1.96 15.16
CA LEU A 91 -9.34 -0.57 15.35
C LEU A 91 -8.36 -0.41 16.51
N VAL A 92 -8.54 -1.17 17.58
CA VAL A 92 -7.58 -1.23 18.70
C VAL A 92 -6.22 -1.73 18.22
N GLY A 93 -6.17 -2.76 17.37
CA GLY A 93 -4.92 -3.22 16.78
C GLY A 93 -4.20 -2.15 15.95
N VAL A 94 -4.94 -1.17 15.39
CA VAL A 94 -4.34 0.01 14.76
C VAL A 94 -3.76 0.97 15.80
N LEU A 95 -4.51 1.26 16.88
CA LEU A 95 -4.04 2.14 17.96
C LEU A 95 -2.82 1.57 18.70
N GLU A 96 -2.65 0.27 18.71
CA GLU A 96 -1.49 -0.44 19.28
C GLU A 96 -0.32 -0.61 18.32
N GLY A 97 -0.50 -0.26 17.04
CA GLY A 97 0.54 -0.37 16.02
C GLY A 97 0.68 -1.75 15.36
N ASP A 98 -0.16 -2.73 15.73
CA ASP A 98 -0.16 -4.07 15.16
C ASP A 98 -0.74 -4.13 13.74
N ILE A 99 -1.61 -3.16 13.42
CA ILE A 99 -2.29 -3.04 12.13
C ILE A 99 -1.94 -1.72 11.48
N ARG A 100 -1.36 -1.76 10.28
CA ARG A 100 -0.94 -0.58 9.51
C ARG A 100 -2.12 0.02 8.74
N ILE A 101 -2.22 1.34 8.69
CA ILE A 101 -3.22 2.03 7.86
C ILE A 101 -2.71 2.23 6.43
N HIS A 102 -3.51 1.76 5.46
CA HIS A 102 -3.38 2.09 4.05
C HIS A 102 -4.63 2.87 3.61
N ASN A 103 -4.48 4.15 3.34
CA ASN A 103 -5.61 5.05 3.09
C ASN A 103 -5.69 5.47 1.63
N HIS A 104 -6.79 5.16 0.96
CA HIS A 104 -7.13 5.70 -0.35
C HIS A 104 -7.48 7.19 -0.20
N CYS A 105 -6.67 8.08 -0.76
CA CYS A 105 -6.86 9.53 -0.64
C CYS A 105 -6.16 10.26 -1.79
N TYR A 106 -6.90 11.09 -2.53
CA TYR A 106 -6.40 11.78 -3.72
C TYR A 106 -5.91 13.19 -3.44
N MET A 107 -6.66 13.94 -2.63
CA MET A 107 -6.51 15.36 -2.45
C MET A 107 -5.65 15.70 -1.24
N VAL A 108 -4.89 16.79 -1.34
CA VAL A 108 -3.95 17.22 -0.30
C VAL A 108 -4.65 17.61 1.00
N ASP A 109 -5.81 18.27 0.91
CA ASP A 109 -6.58 18.70 2.08
C ASP A 109 -7.12 17.51 2.89
N GLU A 110 -7.55 16.44 2.22
CA GLU A 110 -7.99 15.21 2.89
C GLU A 110 -6.80 14.44 3.47
N MET A 111 -5.66 14.36 2.77
CA MET A 111 -4.43 13.77 3.33
C MET A 111 -3.99 14.51 4.59
N ALA A 112 -4.01 15.84 4.58
CA ALA A 112 -3.67 16.65 5.75
C ALA A 112 -4.61 16.37 6.94
N GLN A 113 -5.93 16.32 6.71
CA GLN A 113 -6.91 16.01 7.75
C GLN A 113 -6.73 14.60 8.33
N MET A 114 -6.36 13.61 7.50
CA MET A 114 -6.08 12.26 7.97
C MET A 114 -4.79 12.18 8.79
N ILE A 115 -3.76 12.97 8.43
CA ILE A 115 -2.53 13.10 9.22
C ILE A 115 -2.83 13.74 10.59
N ASP A 116 -3.64 14.80 10.61
CA ASP A 116 -4.03 15.43 11.88
C ASP A 116 -4.84 14.48 12.75
N MET A 117 -5.77 13.73 12.16
CA MET A 117 -6.54 12.71 12.86
C MET A 117 -5.64 11.59 13.42
N SER A 118 -4.62 11.17 12.67
CA SER A 118 -3.68 10.16 13.16
C SER A 118 -2.90 10.63 14.38
N LYS A 119 -2.54 11.92 14.43
CA LYS A 119 -1.91 12.55 15.60
C LYS A 119 -2.89 12.67 16.77
N GLU A 120 -4.16 13.03 16.50
CA GLU A 120 -5.23 13.16 17.51
C GLU A 120 -5.47 11.86 18.27
N PHE A 121 -5.47 10.72 17.56
CA PHE A 121 -5.78 9.41 18.15
C PHE A 121 -4.54 8.52 18.40
N GLY A 122 -3.35 8.96 17.97
CA GLY A 122 -2.10 8.25 18.25
C GLY A 122 -1.87 7.01 17.39
N TYR A 123 -2.33 6.99 16.13
CA TYR A 123 -2.04 5.91 15.20
C TYR A 123 -1.17 6.35 14.03
N GLU A 124 -0.58 5.39 13.33
CA GLU A 124 0.29 5.66 12.18
C GLU A 124 -0.37 5.30 10.84
N ILE A 125 -0.15 6.16 9.83
CA ILE A 125 -0.53 5.89 8.44
C ILE A 125 0.71 5.39 7.71
N ALA A 126 0.65 4.17 7.15
CA ALA A 126 1.75 3.62 6.37
C ALA A 126 1.83 4.24 4.97
N ALA A 127 0.68 4.43 4.32
CA ALA A 127 0.64 4.96 2.96
C ALA A 127 -0.70 5.60 2.60
N PHE A 128 -0.63 6.67 1.79
CA PHE A 128 -1.77 7.15 0.99
C PHE A 128 -1.70 6.54 -0.40
N HIS A 129 -2.78 5.90 -0.82
CA HIS A 129 -2.93 5.31 -2.14
C HIS A 129 -3.64 6.27 -3.09
N HIS A 130 -3.23 6.25 -4.35
CA HIS A 130 -3.75 7.14 -5.39
C HIS A 130 -3.51 8.62 -5.06
N ALA A 131 -2.40 8.92 -4.39
CA ALA A 131 -2.07 10.26 -3.93
C ALA A 131 -1.81 11.20 -5.13
N VAL A 132 -2.87 11.56 -5.87
CA VAL A 132 -2.83 12.39 -7.08
C VAL A 132 -2.18 13.74 -6.79
N GLU A 133 -2.50 14.33 -5.65
CA GLU A 133 -1.89 15.57 -5.18
C GLU A 133 -0.73 15.36 -4.19
N GLY A 134 -0.08 14.19 -4.25
CA GLY A 134 1.06 13.85 -3.39
C GLY A 134 2.17 14.89 -3.44
N TYR A 135 2.44 15.48 -4.61
CA TYR A 135 3.43 16.52 -4.79
C TYR A 135 3.15 17.79 -3.94
N LYS A 136 1.87 18.11 -3.70
CA LYS A 136 1.48 19.22 -2.81
C LYS A 136 1.66 18.83 -1.32
N ALA A 137 1.44 17.55 -1.00
CA ALA A 137 1.54 17.02 0.35
C ALA A 137 2.96 16.59 0.73
N ALA A 138 3.91 16.56 -0.20
CA ALA A 138 5.22 15.93 -0.03
C ALA A 138 5.98 16.33 1.25
N PRO A 139 6.03 17.61 1.68
CA PRO A 139 6.68 17.96 2.95
C PRO A 139 6.02 17.31 4.17
N MET A 140 4.68 17.28 4.23
CA MET A 140 3.94 16.65 5.34
C MET A 140 4.14 15.14 5.36
N LEU A 141 4.18 14.51 4.16
CA LEU A 141 4.42 13.07 4.02
C LEU A 141 5.83 12.69 4.47
N ALA A 142 6.83 13.51 4.14
CA ALA A 142 8.21 13.32 4.59
C ALA A 142 8.31 13.44 6.13
N GLU A 143 7.73 14.48 6.72
CA GLU A 143 7.71 14.72 8.17
C GLU A 143 7.02 13.56 8.92
N ALA A 144 5.88 13.09 8.41
CA ALA A 144 5.10 12.01 9.02
C ALA A 144 5.61 10.60 8.66
N ASN A 145 6.67 10.48 7.84
CA ASN A 145 7.20 9.20 7.36
C ASN A 145 6.16 8.32 6.65
N ILE A 146 5.26 8.93 5.89
CA ILE A 146 4.16 8.28 5.17
C ILE A 146 4.56 8.07 3.70
N CYS A 147 4.30 6.89 3.15
CA CYS A 147 4.50 6.64 1.72
C CYS A 147 3.33 7.20 0.90
N ALA A 148 3.64 7.78 -0.27
CA ALA A 148 2.65 8.13 -1.29
C ALA A 148 2.71 7.11 -2.42
N VAL A 149 1.62 6.41 -2.65
CA VAL A 149 1.49 5.37 -3.69
C VAL A 149 0.72 5.97 -4.86
N MET A 150 1.38 6.11 -6.02
CA MET A 150 0.93 6.99 -7.10
C MET A 150 1.05 6.32 -8.47
N TRP A 151 0.21 6.74 -9.42
CA TRP A 151 0.38 6.45 -10.83
C TRP A 151 1.45 7.34 -11.48
N ALA A 152 2.02 6.89 -12.57
CA ALA A 152 2.95 7.70 -13.37
C ALA A 152 2.22 8.80 -14.16
N ASP A 153 1.06 8.48 -14.75
CA ASP A 153 0.37 9.38 -15.67
C ASP A 153 -1.14 9.12 -15.83
N TRP A 154 -1.80 8.60 -14.80
CA TRP A 154 -3.27 8.45 -14.80
C TRP A 154 -3.95 9.60 -14.07
N TRP A 155 -4.78 10.36 -14.78
CA TRP A 155 -5.56 11.45 -14.22
C TRP A 155 -6.81 11.76 -15.05
N GLY A 156 -7.67 12.66 -14.53
CA GLY A 156 -8.80 13.23 -15.26
C GLY A 156 -10.01 12.31 -15.40
N PHE A 157 -9.97 11.08 -14.90
CA PHE A 157 -11.08 10.12 -14.98
C PHE A 157 -12.19 10.40 -13.95
N LYS A 158 -11.95 11.25 -12.97
CA LYS A 158 -12.93 11.75 -12.00
C LYS A 158 -12.46 13.10 -11.41
N GLN A 159 -13.37 13.81 -10.73
CA GLN A 159 -13.13 15.15 -10.21
C GLN A 159 -11.89 15.24 -9.31
N GLU A 160 -11.74 14.36 -8.35
CA GLU A 160 -10.60 14.38 -7.41
C GLU A 160 -9.27 13.91 -8.03
N ALA A 161 -9.29 13.34 -9.23
CA ALA A 161 -8.10 12.94 -9.97
C ALA A 161 -7.71 13.96 -11.05
N PHE A 162 -8.25 15.18 -11.02
CA PHE A 162 -8.06 16.16 -12.07
C PHE A 162 -6.70 16.89 -11.97
N ASP A 163 -6.21 17.15 -10.77
CA ASP A 163 -5.04 18.02 -10.54
C ASP A 163 -3.73 17.22 -10.35
N MET A 164 -3.56 16.15 -11.14
CA MET A 164 -2.35 15.35 -11.18
C MET A 164 -1.31 15.98 -12.10
N VAL A 165 -0.04 15.84 -11.75
CA VAL A 165 1.10 16.18 -12.59
C VAL A 165 1.98 14.94 -12.82
N ARG A 166 2.61 14.82 -14.01
CA ARG A 166 3.47 13.67 -14.36
C ARG A 166 4.72 13.57 -13.49
N GLU A 167 5.12 14.67 -12.92
CA GLU A 167 6.28 14.82 -12.04
C GLU A 167 5.98 14.42 -10.58
N ASN A 168 4.74 14.00 -10.27
CA ASN A 168 4.26 13.74 -8.91
C ASN A 168 5.21 12.81 -8.12
N LEU A 169 5.53 11.62 -8.65
CA LEU A 169 6.48 10.70 -7.98
C LEU A 169 7.84 11.34 -7.77
N ALA A 170 8.34 12.01 -8.80
CA ALA A 170 9.66 12.65 -8.80
C ALA A 170 9.74 13.76 -7.75
N LEU A 171 8.69 14.58 -7.63
CA LEU A 171 8.60 15.65 -6.63
C LEU A 171 8.49 15.12 -5.21
N VAL A 172 7.67 14.10 -4.99
CA VAL A 172 7.56 13.42 -3.68
C VAL A 172 8.91 12.83 -3.26
N ASP A 173 9.60 12.14 -4.16
CA ASP A 173 10.92 11.59 -3.91
C ASP A 173 11.99 12.68 -3.69
N TYR A 174 11.93 13.78 -4.44
CA TYR A 174 12.83 14.91 -4.29
C TYR A 174 12.72 15.55 -2.90
N MET A 175 11.51 15.65 -2.36
CA MET A 175 11.23 16.13 -1.00
C MET A 175 11.54 15.10 0.09
N GLN A 176 12.24 14.01 -0.25
CA GLN A 176 12.63 12.93 0.68
C GLN A 176 11.46 12.15 1.29
N ALA A 177 10.26 12.27 0.74
CA ALA A 177 9.14 11.43 1.11
C ALA A 177 9.22 10.06 0.40
N CYS A 178 8.54 9.06 0.95
CA CYS A 178 8.52 7.70 0.41
C CYS A 178 7.59 7.64 -0.81
N ALA A 179 8.14 7.83 -2.03
CA ALA A 179 7.39 7.67 -3.29
C ALA A 179 7.31 6.20 -3.69
N VAL A 180 6.10 5.73 -4.03
CA VAL A 180 5.84 4.36 -4.50
C VAL A 180 5.04 4.43 -5.80
N ILE A 181 5.46 3.65 -6.80
CA ILE A 181 4.70 3.48 -8.05
C ILE A 181 3.69 2.35 -7.90
N HIS A 182 2.48 2.51 -8.45
CA HIS A 182 1.50 1.45 -8.56
C HIS A 182 0.70 1.52 -9.87
N SER A 183 -0.03 0.47 -10.17
CA SER A 183 -0.95 0.42 -11.31
C SER A 183 -2.42 0.54 -10.89
N ASP A 184 -2.81 -0.03 -9.76
CA ASP A 184 -4.19 -0.25 -9.32
C ASP A 184 -5.06 -0.96 -10.38
N ASP A 185 -4.42 -1.75 -11.22
CA ASP A 185 -5.03 -2.40 -12.38
C ASP A 185 -4.31 -3.71 -12.72
N PRO A 186 -5.06 -4.81 -12.96
CA PRO A 186 -4.47 -6.13 -13.21
C PRO A 186 -3.73 -6.25 -14.54
N ILE A 187 -3.98 -5.35 -15.49
CA ILE A 187 -3.32 -5.35 -16.80
C ILE A 187 -2.02 -4.54 -16.73
N HIS A 188 -2.07 -3.33 -16.17
CA HIS A 188 -0.93 -2.41 -16.13
C HIS A 188 0.15 -2.82 -15.13
N VAL A 189 -0.19 -3.63 -14.10
CA VAL A 189 0.80 -4.14 -13.13
C VAL A 189 1.96 -4.88 -13.80
N GLN A 190 1.72 -5.49 -14.95
CA GLN A 190 2.74 -6.19 -15.74
C GLN A 190 3.84 -5.26 -16.30
N ARG A 191 3.64 -3.94 -16.26
CA ARG A 191 4.51 -2.92 -16.88
C ARG A 191 5.01 -1.89 -15.88
N LEU A 192 5.06 -2.22 -14.59
CA LEU A 192 5.50 -1.27 -13.55
C LEU A 192 6.90 -0.73 -13.79
N ASN A 193 7.80 -1.49 -14.41
CA ASN A 193 9.11 -1.00 -14.80
C ASN A 193 9.03 0.15 -15.84
N GLN A 194 8.05 0.12 -16.74
CA GLN A 194 7.81 1.18 -17.71
C GLN A 194 7.15 2.40 -17.05
N GLU A 195 6.26 2.17 -16.07
CA GLU A 195 5.67 3.25 -15.27
C GLU A 195 6.75 4.02 -14.49
N VAL A 196 7.71 3.30 -13.88
CA VAL A 196 8.89 3.90 -13.25
C VAL A 196 9.68 4.74 -14.24
N ALA A 197 9.91 4.23 -15.45
CA ALA A 197 10.65 4.95 -16.52
C ALA A 197 9.93 6.25 -16.93
N LYS A 198 8.61 6.23 -17.06
CA LYS A 198 7.80 7.42 -17.39
C LYS A 198 7.94 8.50 -16.31
N ALA A 199 7.75 8.13 -15.04
CA ALA A 199 7.85 9.05 -13.92
C ALA A 199 9.26 9.62 -13.75
N MET A 200 10.31 8.78 -13.87
CA MET A 200 11.71 9.22 -13.87
C MET A 200 11.99 10.21 -14.99
N SER A 201 11.51 9.91 -16.19
CA SER A 201 11.69 10.77 -17.37
C SER A 201 10.97 12.13 -17.20
N ALA A 202 9.79 12.15 -16.56
CA ALA A 202 9.10 13.40 -16.25
C ALA A 202 9.92 14.27 -15.29
N GLY A 203 10.41 13.70 -14.17
CA GLY A 203 11.26 14.42 -13.23
C GLY A 203 12.57 14.92 -13.85
N ASN A 204 13.21 14.11 -14.68
CA ASN A 204 14.46 14.52 -15.36
C ASN A 204 14.24 15.65 -16.38
N ARG A 205 13.11 15.68 -17.09
CA ARG A 205 12.74 16.84 -17.95
C ARG A 205 12.52 18.11 -17.14
N MET A 206 12.11 17.99 -15.88
CA MET A 206 11.99 19.12 -14.95
C MET A 206 13.33 19.55 -14.33
N GLY A 207 14.40 18.77 -14.52
CA GLY A 207 15.73 19.06 -14.00
C GLY A 207 16.08 18.42 -12.65
N LEU A 208 15.36 17.38 -12.22
CA LEU A 208 15.56 16.76 -10.89
C LEU A 208 16.69 15.72 -10.83
N GLU A 209 17.34 15.37 -11.94
CA GLU A 209 18.49 14.46 -12.03
C GLU A 209 18.30 13.11 -11.30
N ILE A 210 17.21 12.43 -11.58
CA ILE A 210 16.87 11.14 -10.94
C ILE A 210 17.61 10.02 -11.66
N SER A 211 18.48 9.32 -10.95
CA SER A 211 19.17 8.15 -11.48
C SER A 211 18.23 6.93 -11.59
N PRO A 212 18.50 5.98 -12.51
CA PRO A 212 17.74 4.73 -12.61
C PRO A 212 17.73 3.92 -11.29
N GLY A 213 18.84 3.90 -10.57
CA GLY A 213 18.93 3.22 -9.27
C GLY A 213 18.07 3.87 -8.18
N ARG A 214 17.87 5.20 -8.25
CA ARG A 214 16.92 5.92 -7.38
C ARG A 214 15.49 5.61 -7.79
N ALA A 215 15.17 5.68 -9.06
CA ALA A 215 13.82 5.47 -9.58
C ALA A 215 13.31 4.03 -9.34
N ILE A 216 14.15 2.99 -9.49
CA ILE A 216 13.73 1.61 -9.31
C ILE A 216 13.26 1.32 -7.87
N ARG A 217 13.72 2.09 -6.87
CA ARG A 217 13.27 1.98 -5.49
C ARG A 217 11.77 2.25 -5.32
N TRP A 218 11.17 3.03 -6.21
CA TRP A 218 9.74 3.33 -6.18
C TRP A 218 8.88 2.08 -6.39
N ALA A 219 9.38 1.09 -7.14
CA ALA A 219 8.71 -0.19 -7.38
C ALA A 219 9.24 -1.34 -6.50
N THR A 220 10.26 -1.11 -5.68
CA THR A 220 10.94 -2.15 -4.91
C THR A 220 11.04 -1.79 -3.43
N LEU A 221 12.11 -1.17 -2.98
CA LEU A 221 12.37 -0.89 -1.56
C LEU A 221 11.28 0.00 -0.92
N ASN A 222 10.82 1.04 -1.63
CA ASN A 222 9.79 1.92 -1.09
C ASN A 222 8.43 1.22 -1.00
N ALA A 223 8.11 0.34 -1.96
CA ALA A 223 6.93 -0.52 -1.88
C ALA A 223 7.02 -1.48 -0.68
N ALA A 224 8.18 -2.11 -0.45
CA ALA A 224 8.41 -2.95 0.73
C ALA A 224 8.25 -2.15 2.04
N LYS A 225 8.77 -0.91 2.10
CA LYS A 225 8.62 -0.01 3.24
C LYS A 225 7.14 0.29 3.54
N SER A 226 6.34 0.57 2.53
CA SER A 226 4.89 0.82 2.72
C SER A 226 4.17 -0.39 3.34
N LEU A 227 4.67 -1.61 3.09
CA LEU A 227 4.15 -2.86 3.64
C LEU A 227 4.77 -3.24 4.99
N GLY A 228 5.82 -2.54 5.45
CA GLY A 228 6.56 -2.90 6.67
C GLY A 228 7.41 -4.16 6.51
N LEU A 229 8.00 -4.35 5.33
CA LEU A 229 8.78 -5.53 4.96
C LEU A 229 10.16 -5.17 4.37
N ASP A 230 10.57 -3.91 4.49
CA ASP A 230 11.81 -3.42 3.88
C ASP A 230 13.09 -3.95 4.55
N ASP A 231 12.98 -4.57 5.72
CA ASP A 231 14.02 -5.37 6.35
C ASP A 231 14.21 -6.75 5.68
N GLN A 232 13.16 -7.31 5.05
CA GLN A 232 13.14 -8.66 4.48
C GLN A 232 13.23 -8.68 2.95
N ILE A 233 12.62 -7.69 2.27
CA ILE A 233 12.52 -7.65 0.80
C ILE A 233 12.80 -6.25 0.24
N GLY A 234 12.71 -6.08 -1.07
CA GLY A 234 12.74 -4.80 -1.77
C GLY A 234 14.14 -4.31 -2.13
N SER A 235 15.22 -4.98 -1.72
CA SER A 235 16.59 -4.67 -2.14
C SER A 235 17.48 -5.91 -2.13
N LEU A 236 18.51 -5.90 -2.99
CA LEU A 236 19.53 -6.95 -3.03
C LEU A 236 20.58 -6.65 -1.95
N ALA A 237 20.36 -7.16 -0.74
CA ALA A 237 21.25 -7.02 0.39
C ALA A 237 21.41 -8.35 1.15
N PRO A 238 22.56 -8.64 1.74
CA PRO A 238 22.73 -9.83 2.57
C PRO A 238 21.70 -9.90 3.68
N GLY A 239 21.12 -11.08 3.89
CA GLY A 239 20.09 -11.33 4.91
C GLY A 239 18.65 -11.11 4.45
N LYS A 240 18.43 -10.52 3.27
CA LYS A 240 17.09 -10.40 2.68
C LYS A 240 16.75 -11.59 1.78
N ASN A 241 15.44 -11.76 1.54
CA ASN A 241 14.95 -12.76 0.61
C ASN A 241 15.53 -12.50 -0.79
N ALA A 242 15.90 -13.57 -1.47
CA ALA A 242 16.43 -13.50 -2.82
C ALA A 242 15.28 -13.42 -3.84
N ASP A 243 14.60 -12.27 -3.88
CA ASP A 243 13.59 -11.92 -4.86
C ASP A 243 14.27 -11.13 -5.98
N ILE A 244 14.55 -11.81 -7.10
CA ILE A 244 15.45 -11.30 -8.15
C ILE A 244 14.77 -11.44 -9.51
N VAL A 245 14.90 -10.41 -10.34
CA VAL A 245 14.49 -10.46 -11.75
C VAL A 245 15.72 -10.21 -12.64
N LEU A 246 16.01 -11.18 -13.51
CA LEU A 246 16.99 -11.02 -14.58
C LEU A 246 16.30 -10.44 -15.83
N TRP A 247 16.79 -9.33 -16.30
CA TRP A 247 16.25 -8.64 -17.48
C TRP A 247 17.16 -8.84 -18.71
N SER A 248 16.55 -8.85 -19.91
CA SER A 248 17.28 -8.95 -21.16
C SER A 248 18.15 -7.71 -21.47
N GLN A 249 17.75 -6.56 -20.93
CA GLN A 249 18.40 -5.25 -21.08
C GLN A 249 18.15 -4.42 -19.81
N HIS A 250 18.43 -3.12 -19.86
CA HIS A 250 18.14 -2.21 -18.76
C HIS A 250 16.64 -2.27 -18.37
N PRO A 251 16.28 -2.52 -17.10
CA PRO A 251 14.90 -2.80 -16.68
C PRO A 251 13.90 -1.68 -17.02
N LEU A 252 14.36 -0.42 -17.10
CA LEU A 252 13.51 0.73 -17.45
C LEU A 252 13.36 0.94 -18.97
N SER A 253 13.90 0.07 -19.80
CA SER A 253 13.68 0.09 -21.25
C SER A 253 12.36 -0.61 -21.61
N VAL A 254 11.59 0.00 -22.53
CA VAL A 254 10.36 -0.62 -23.07
C VAL A 254 10.62 -1.91 -23.84
N TYR A 255 11.85 -2.13 -24.29
CA TYR A 255 12.28 -3.33 -24.99
C TYR A 255 12.78 -4.43 -24.05
N SER A 256 12.93 -4.13 -22.76
CA SER A 256 13.44 -5.08 -21.79
C SER A 256 12.37 -6.10 -21.40
N LEU A 257 12.76 -7.37 -21.38
CA LEU A 257 11.90 -8.48 -21.00
C LEU A 257 12.50 -9.17 -19.77
N ALA A 258 11.67 -9.53 -18.80
CA ALA A 258 12.08 -10.43 -17.74
C ALA A 258 12.47 -11.79 -18.35
N GLN A 259 13.70 -12.21 -18.16
CA GLN A 259 14.21 -13.51 -18.60
C GLN A 259 13.97 -14.58 -17.57
N GLN A 260 14.32 -14.28 -16.32
CA GLN A 260 14.13 -15.18 -15.21
C GLN A 260 13.64 -14.42 -13.97
N VAL A 261 12.83 -15.06 -13.13
CA VAL A 261 12.34 -14.52 -11.88
C VAL A 261 12.56 -15.57 -10.78
N TRP A 262 13.24 -15.15 -9.72
CA TRP A 262 13.39 -15.90 -8.48
C TRP A 262 12.58 -15.25 -7.37
N ILE A 263 11.94 -16.09 -6.56
CA ILE A 263 11.27 -15.70 -5.32
C ILE A 263 11.81 -16.58 -4.21
N ASP A 264 12.33 -15.99 -3.15
CA ASP A 264 13.03 -16.67 -2.06
C ASP A 264 14.19 -17.57 -2.56
N GLY A 265 14.91 -17.15 -3.58
CA GLY A 265 15.97 -17.90 -4.21
C GLY A 265 15.52 -19.08 -5.08
N HIS A 266 14.21 -19.32 -5.22
CA HIS A 266 13.66 -20.35 -6.08
C HIS A 266 13.27 -19.78 -7.44
N LEU A 267 13.71 -20.41 -8.53
CA LEU A 267 13.30 -20.05 -9.89
C LEU A 267 11.79 -20.28 -10.05
N ARG A 268 11.05 -19.21 -10.39
CA ARG A 268 9.59 -19.24 -10.55
C ARG A 268 9.13 -18.96 -11.96
N PHE A 269 10.00 -18.37 -12.75
CA PHE A 269 9.76 -18.11 -14.17
C PHE A 269 11.08 -18.17 -14.91
N ASP A 270 11.09 -18.86 -16.05
CA ASP A 270 12.16 -18.83 -17.05
C ASP A 270 11.52 -18.69 -18.44
N ARG A 271 11.89 -17.65 -19.17
CA ARG A 271 11.37 -17.36 -20.50
C ARG A 271 11.76 -18.45 -21.51
N GLY A 272 12.91 -19.08 -21.31
CA GLY A 272 13.45 -20.15 -22.18
C GLY A 272 12.93 -21.54 -21.83
N ASP A 273 12.26 -21.72 -20.69
CA ASP A 273 11.77 -23.02 -20.21
C ASP A 273 10.27 -22.97 -19.87
N ALA A 274 9.45 -23.52 -20.75
CA ALA A 274 8.00 -23.52 -20.56
C ALA A 274 7.55 -24.32 -19.31
N SER A 275 8.36 -25.26 -18.82
CA SER A 275 8.03 -26.05 -17.62
C SER A 275 8.06 -25.23 -16.33
N VAL A 276 8.75 -24.10 -16.33
CA VAL A 276 8.86 -23.15 -15.18
C VAL A 276 7.98 -21.92 -15.37
N GLN A 277 7.14 -21.87 -16.42
CA GLN A 277 6.22 -20.76 -16.63
C GLN A 277 4.88 -21.01 -15.94
N PRO A 278 4.22 -19.98 -15.43
CA PRO A 278 2.88 -20.12 -14.86
C PRO A 278 1.88 -20.49 -15.96
N THR A 279 0.97 -21.40 -15.65
CA THR A 279 -0.15 -21.71 -16.54
C THR A 279 -1.22 -20.63 -16.42
N SER A 280 -1.68 -20.11 -17.55
CA SER A 280 -2.80 -19.18 -17.58
C SER A 280 -4.11 -19.88 -17.27
N ASP A 281 -5.00 -19.25 -16.49
CA ASP A 281 -6.34 -19.75 -16.23
C ASP A 281 -7.17 -19.92 -17.52
N PHE A 282 -6.87 -19.15 -18.57
CA PHE A 282 -7.46 -19.31 -19.90
C PHE A 282 -7.07 -20.62 -20.59
N ASN A 283 -5.98 -21.25 -20.15
CA ASN A 283 -5.49 -22.50 -20.71
C ASN A 283 -5.86 -23.72 -19.84
N LEU A 284 -6.56 -23.52 -18.73
CA LEU A 284 -7.04 -24.63 -17.90
C LEU A 284 -8.05 -25.47 -18.70
N GLY A 285 -7.77 -26.78 -18.79
CA GLY A 285 -8.61 -27.73 -19.54
C GLY A 285 -8.33 -27.81 -21.03
N ILE A 286 -7.40 -27.02 -21.57
CA ILE A 286 -6.91 -27.20 -22.95
C ILE A 286 -5.92 -28.35 -22.96
N ILE A 287 -6.29 -29.45 -23.61
CA ILE A 287 -5.37 -30.58 -23.86
C ILE A 287 -4.47 -30.17 -25.01
N THR A 288 -3.23 -29.81 -24.73
CA THR A 288 -2.22 -29.65 -25.78
C THR A 288 -1.91 -31.01 -26.39
N PRO A 289 -2.01 -31.20 -27.73
CA PRO A 289 -1.52 -32.41 -28.35
C PRO A 289 -0.04 -32.57 -28.02
N GLY A 290 0.33 -33.73 -27.47
CA GLY A 290 1.72 -34.09 -27.18
C GLY A 290 2.58 -34.26 -28.44
#